data_1b52daf0728b0944e400e994ab7db975
#
_entry.id   1b52daf0728b0944e400e994ab7db975
#
_cell.length_a   1.000
_cell.length_b   1.000
_cell.length_c   1.000
_cell.angle_alpha   90.00
_cell.angle_beta   90.00
_cell.angle_gamma   90.00
#
_symmetry.space_group_name_H-M   'P 1'
#
loop_
_entity.id
_entity.type
_entity.pdbx_description
1 polymer ?
#
loop_
_entity_poly.entity_id
_entity_poly.type
_entity_poly.pdbx_seq_one_letter_code
_entity_poly.pdbx_strand_id
1 'polypeptide(L)'
;MTSPIRVTVWGENFHEQSDRDRAGMAERYPDGMHGAIAAGITELLGDSAAVVTATQDQPQHGLSEEVLNTTDVLTWWGHATHAGVDDAVVDRVHQRVLGGMGLLVLHSAHFSKIFRRLMGTTCSLAWRNSGDTELVWSVNPSHPITAGIPHPIVIDEHEMYGEFFDIPTPDELIFLSTFSSGEVFRSGCCWRRGKGKVFYFSPGDQEYPVYQHPDIKRVLANAVLWAKPEQGADFASPSVVNQPAPLINRRLIGEEVGA
;
A
#
# COMPACT_ATOMS: atom_id res chain seq x y z
N MET A 1 -7.77 11.01 -24.62
CA MET A 1 -8.00 9.93 -23.67
C MET A 1 -6.80 9.93 -22.72
N THR A 2 -7.01 9.90 -21.42
CA THR A 2 -5.92 9.76 -20.44
C THR A 2 -5.38 8.33 -20.54
N SER A 3 -4.06 8.15 -20.49
CA SER A 3 -3.46 6.82 -20.46
C SER A 3 -3.94 6.02 -19.24
N PRO A 4 -4.11 4.69 -19.35
CA PRO A 4 -4.51 3.87 -18.21
C PRO A 4 -3.46 3.95 -17.07
N ILE A 5 -3.93 3.82 -15.83
CA ILE A 5 -3.06 3.73 -14.66
C ILE A 5 -2.35 2.37 -14.71
N ARG A 6 -1.03 2.37 -14.67
CA ARG A 6 -0.22 1.15 -14.69
C ARG A 6 -0.07 0.63 -13.27
N VAL A 7 -0.69 -0.52 -12.99
CA VAL A 7 -0.73 -1.11 -11.65
C VAL A 7 0.08 -2.41 -11.65
N THR A 8 1.04 -2.51 -10.74
CA THR A 8 1.73 -3.77 -10.45
C THR A 8 1.22 -4.32 -9.14
N VAL A 9 0.61 -5.50 -9.16
CA VAL A 9 0.15 -6.21 -7.97
C VAL A 9 1.21 -7.21 -7.57
N TRP A 10 1.92 -6.91 -6.48
CA TRP A 10 2.98 -7.76 -5.94
C TRP A 10 2.49 -8.61 -4.79
N GLY A 11 2.83 -9.91 -4.85
CA GLY A 11 2.56 -10.90 -3.81
C GLY A 11 3.81 -11.66 -3.40
N GLU A 12 3.87 -12.06 -2.13
CA GLU A 12 4.95 -12.91 -1.60
C GLU A 12 4.98 -14.30 -2.25
N ASN A 13 3.81 -14.83 -2.62
CA ASN A 13 3.62 -16.15 -3.25
C ASN A 13 4.12 -17.35 -2.42
N PHE A 14 4.32 -17.15 -1.11
CA PHE A 14 4.81 -18.19 -0.21
C PHE A 14 3.73 -19.22 0.12
N HIS A 15 2.54 -18.76 0.52
CA HIS A 15 1.43 -19.63 0.90
C HIS A 15 0.89 -20.44 -0.27
N GLU A 16 0.94 -19.89 -1.47
CA GLU A 16 0.55 -20.56 -2.72
C GLU A 16 1.47 -21.74 -3.07
N GLN A 17 2.73 -21.69 -2.59
CA GLN A 17 3.74 -22.73 -2.86
C GLN A 17 4.01 -23.62 -1.65
N SER A 18 3.63 -23.20 -0.45
CA SER A 18 3.84 -23.94 0.80
C SER A 18 3.06 -25.26 0.80
N ASP A 19 3.72 -26.38 1.08
CA ASP A 19 3.04 -27.69 1.20
C ASP A 19 1.94 -27.70 2.26
N ARG A 20 2.06 -26.84 3.29
CA ARG A 20 1.09 -26.68 4.35
C ARG A 20 -0.18 -25.96 3.88
N ASP A 21 -0.03 -24.90 3.11
CA ASP A 21 -1.10 -23.92 2.88
C ASP A 21 -1.70 -24.03 1.47
N ARG A 22 -0.93 -24.58 0.51
CA ARG A 22 -1.24 -24.60 -0.92
C ARG A 22 -2.64 -25.12 -1.27
N ALA A 23 -3.10 -26.17 -0.63
CA ALA A 23 -4.40 -26.75 -0.94
C ALA A 23 -5.53 -25.77 -0.58
N GLY A 24 -5.51 -25.18 0.62
CA GLY A 24 -6.46 -24.16 1.03
C GLY A 24 -6.34 -22.85 0.24
N MET A 25 -5.12 -22.48 -0.14
CA MET A 25 -4.89 -21.32 -1.01
C MET A 25 -5.51 -21.51 -2.40
N ALA A 26 -5.31 -22.66 -3.02
CA ALA A 26 -5.88 -22.97 -4.34
C ALA A 26 -7.42 -22.98 -4.34
N GLU A 27 -8.04 -23.33 -3.21
CA GLU A 27 -9.50 -23.27 -3.05
C GLU A 27 -10.00 -21.83 -2.94
N ARG A 28 -9.35 -21.01 -2.09
CA ARG A 28 -9.78 -19.60 -1.85
C ARG A 28 -9.33 -18.64 -2.94
N TYR A 29 -8.13 -18.85 -3.45
CA TYR A 29 -7.45 -17.98 -4.41
C TYR A 29 -6.77 -18.82 -5.51
N PRO A 30 -7.53 -19.32 -6.50
CA PRO A 30 -7.01 -20.21 -7.56
C PRO A 30 -5.82 -19.62 -8.34
N ASP A 31 -5.82 -18.31 -8.53
CA ASP A 31 -4.75 -17.57 -9.22
C ASP A 31 -3.78 -16.87 -8.23
N GLY A 32 -3.77 -17.32 -6.98
CA GLY A 32 -3.05 -16.69 -5.87
C GLY A 32 -3.72 -15.39 -5.38
N MET A 33 -3.28 -14.91 -4.23
CA MET A 33 -3.82 -13.65 -3.65
C MET A 33 -3.54 -12.45 -4.55
N HIS A 34 -2.34 -12.39 -5.13
CA HIS A 34 -1.98 -11.36 -6.10
C HIS A 34 -2.88 -11.39 -7.34
N GLY A 35 -3.26 -12.58 -7.80
CA GLY A 35 -4.23 -12.76 -8.89
C GLY A 35 -5.62 -12.26 -8.53
N ALA A 36 -6.12 -12.60 -7.33
CA ALA A 36 -7.42 -12.13 -6.85
C ALA A 36 -7.49 -10.60 -6.70
N ILE A 37 -6.43 -9.99 -6.14
CA ILE A 37 -6.32 -8.53 -6.04
C ILE A 37 -6.31 -7.89 -7.43
N ALA A 38 -5.50 -8.43 -8.36
CA ALA A 38 -5.40 -7.93 -9.74
C ALA A 38 -6.75 -8.05 -10.47
N ALA A 39 -7.43 -9.18 -10.33
CA ALA A 39 -8.75 -9.40 -10.92
C ALA A 39 -9.79 -8.39 -10.39
N GLY A 40 -9.82 -8.18 -9.06
CA GLY A 40 -10.74 -7.21 -8.45
C GLY A 40 -10.50 -5.76 -8.92
N ILE A 41 -9.24 -5.34 -9.06
CA ILE A 41 -8.90 -4.01 -9.59
C ILE A 41 -9.31 -3.92 -11.06
N THR A 42 -9.02 -4.94 -11.87
CA THR A 42 -9.36 -4.98 -13.30
C THR A 42 -10.87 -4.97 -13.51
N GLU A 43 -11.61 -5.75 -12.72
CA GLU A 43 -13.08 -5.81 -12.76
C GLU A 43 -13.72 -4.42 -12.59
N LEU A 44 -13.19 -3.63 -11.64
CA LEU A 44 -13.81 -2.37 -11.26
C LEU A 44 -13.29 -1.16 -12.04
N LEU A 45 -12.06 -1.19 -12.55
CA LEU A 45 -11.45 -0.06 -13.27
C LEU A 45 -11.47 -0.23 -14.80
N GLY A 46 -11.64 -1.47 -15.31
CA GLY A 46 -11.66 -1.74 -16.75
C GLY A 46 -10.49 -1.09 -17.48
N ASP A 47 -10.75 -0.43 -18.58
CA ASP A 47 -9.75 0.24 -19.44
C ASP A 47 -9.04 1.42 -18.75
N SER A 48 -9.49 1.84 -17.55
CA SER A 48 -8.84 2.90 -16.78
C SER A 48 -7.56 2.45 -16.08
N ALA A 49 -7.32 1.14 -15.99
CA ALA A 49 -6.11 0.56 -15.40
C ALA A 49 -5.53 -0.56 -16.25
N ALA A 50 -4.21 -0.59 -16.38
CA ALA A 50 -3.45 -1.70 -16.94
C ALA A 50 -2.78 -2.44 -15.77
N VAL A 51 -3.29 -3.63 -15.43
CA VAL A 51 -2.89 -4.37 -14.23
C VAL A 51 -2.01 -5.56 -14.62
N VAL A 52 -0.87 -5.68 -13.97
CA VAL A 52 0.05 -6.82 -14.07
C VAL A 52 0.36 -7.37 -12.68
N THR A 53 0.74 -8.63 -12.60
CA THR A 53 1.16 -9.27 -11.35
C THR A 53 2.67 -9.48 -11.31
N ALA A 54 3.26 -9.47 -10.12
CA ALA A 54 4.64 -9.83 -9.87
C ALA A 54 4.74 -10.55 -8.52
N THR A 55 5.73 -11.43 -8.37
CA THR A 55 5.88 -12.25 -7.16
C THR A 55 7.33 -12.31 -6.69
N GLN A 56 7.51 -12.60 -5.38
CA GLN A 56 8.82 -12.61 -4.73
C GLN A 56 9.77 -13.65 -5.31
N ASP A 57 9.28 -14.77 -5.81
CA ASP A 57 10.07 -15.87 -6.39
C ASP A 57 10.59 -15.57 -7.81
N GLN A 58 10.12 -14.50 -8.45
CA GLN A 58 10.65 -14.05 -9.74
C GLN A 58 12.02 -13.37 -9.60
N PRO A 59 12.83 -13.32 -10.69
CA PRO A 59 14.09 -12.59 -10.69
C PRO A 59 13.90 -11.14 -10.21
N GLN A 60 14.76 -10.69 -9.30
CA GLN A 60 14.64 -9.38 -8.64
C GLN A 60 13.27 -9.18 -7.97
N HIS A 61 12.66 -10.28 -7.51
CA HIS A 61 11.31 -10.29 -6.92
C HIS A 61 10.22 -9.70 -7.85
N GLY A 62 10.38 -9.85 -9.17
CA GLY A 62 9.49 -9.27 -10.17
C GLY A 62 9.48 -7.73 -10.21
N LEU A 63 10.35 -7.06 -9.47
CA LEU A 63 10.41 -5.61 -9.30
C LEU A 63 11.74 -5.03 -9.82
N SER A 64 12.09 -5.38 -11.08
CA SER A 64 13.22 -4.78 -11.78
C SER A 64 13.01 -3.28 -11.99
N GLU A 65 14.08 -2.54 -12.34
CA GLU A 65 13.96 -1.13 -12.71
C GLU A 65 12.99 -0.91 -13.86
N GLU A 66 13.00 -1.80 -14.85
CA GLU A 66 12.10 -1.75 -16.01
C GLU A 66 10.63 -1.83 -15.58
N VAL A 67 10.29 -2.81 -14.74
CA VAL A 67 8.94 -2.97 -14.19
C VAL A 67 8.53 -1.74 -13.40
N LEU A 68 9.37 -1.29 -12.48
CA LEU A 68 9.06 -0.14 -11.64
C LEU A 68 8.98 1.18 -12.42
N ASN A 69 9.73 1.34 -13.52
CA ASN A 69 9.63 2.51 -14.40
C ASN A 69 8.30 2.55 -15.18
N THR A 70 7.64 1.42 -15.31
CA THR A 70 6.32 1.31 -15.93
C THR A 70 5.18 1.14 -14.93
N THR A 71 5.43 1.35 -13.64
CA THR A 71 4.44 1.22 -12.55
C THR A 71 4.06 2.60 -12.00
N ASP A 72 2.78 2.91 -12.02
CA ASP A 72 2.21 4.12 -11.39
C ASP A 72 1.76 3.85 -9.96
N VAL A 73 1.20 2.66 -9.71
CA VAL A 73 0.77 2.21 -8.37
C VAL A 73 1.23 0.77 -8.16
N LEU A 74 1.93 0.55 -7.05
CA LEU A 74 2.35 -0.78 -6.59
C LEU A 74 1.45 -1.21 -5.43
N THR A 75 0.85 -2.40 -5.48
CA THR A 75 0.29 -3.05 -4.30
C THR A 75 1.28 -4.04 -3.73
N TRP A 76 1.35 -4.13 -2.41
CA TRP A 76 2.29 -4.99 -1.70
C TRP A 76 1.56 -5.85 -0.68
N TRP A 77 1.51 -7.15 -0.93
CA TRP A 77 1.05 -8.14 0.02
C TRP A 77 2.18 -9.11 0.37
N GLY A 78 2.46 -9.33 1.65
CA GLY A 78 3.46 -10.29 2.12
C GLY A 78 3.22 -10.62 3.59
N HIS A 79 3.59 -11.82 4.04
CA HIS A 79 3.30 -12.33 5.38
C HIS A 79 4.51 -13.04 6.01
N ALA A 80 5.00 -14.12 5.39
CA ALA A 80 5.95 -15.03 6.03
C ALA A 80 7.42 -14.72 5.70
N THR A 81 7.71 -14.15 4.53
CA THR A 81 9.07 -14.03 4.01
C THR A 81 9.56 -12.59 3.82
N HIS A 82 9.06 -11.66 4.62
CA HIS A 82 9.48 -10.23 4.57
C HIS A 82 11.00 -10.04 4.57
N ALA A 83 11.73 -10.85 5.39
CA ALA A 83 13.19 -10.79 5.49
C ALA A 83 13.89 -11.23 4.21
N GLY A 84 13.25 -12.08 3.39
CA GLY A 84 13.77 -12.59 2.13
C GLY A 84 13.76 -11.60 0.97
N VAL A 85 13.11 -10.45 1.11
CA VAL A 85 13.16 -9.42 0.08
C VAL A 85 14.51 -8.72 0.09
N ASP A 86 15.18 -8.68 -1.06
CA ASP A 86 16.49 -8.06 -1.22
C ASP A 86 16.45 -6.56 -0.93
N ASP A 87 17.41 -6.07 -0.16
CA ASP A 87 17.48 -4.64 0.21
C ASP A 87 17.63 -3.73 -1.02
N ALA A 88 18.30 -4.20 -2.08
CA ALA A 88 18.40 -3.46 -3.34
C ALA A 88 17.03 -3.26 -4.03
N VAL A 89 16.11 -4.24 -3.90
CA VAL A 89 14.74 -4.12 -4.39
C VAL A 89 13.96 -3.14 -3.52
N VAL A 90 14.11 -3.24 -2.20
CA VAL A 90 13.50 -2.28 -1.25
C VAL A 90 13.97 -0.86 -1.52
N ASP A 91 15.26 -0.65 -1.79
CA ASP A 91 15.84 0.66 -2.14
C ASP A 91 15.19 1.23 -3.39
N ARG A 92 15.05 0.43 -4.44
CA ARG A 92 14.40 0.84 -5.69
C ARG A 92 12.95 1.25 -5.47
N VAL A 93 12.17 0.39 -4.80
CA VAL A 93 10.77 0.71 -4.49
C VAL A 93 10.66 1.97 -3.65
N HIS A 94 11.51 2.13 -2.65
CA HIS A 94 11.56 3.33 -1.80
C HIS A 94 11.80 4.60 -2.65
N GLN A 95 12.81 4.59 -3.53
CA GLN A 95 13.10 5.73 -4.40
C GLN A 95 11.92 6.03 -5.35
N ARG A 96 11.26 5.00 -5.89
CA ARG A 96 10.09 5.16 -6.74
C ARG A 96 8.92 5.80 -6.00
N VAL A 97 8.67 5.38 -4.74
CA VAL A 97 7.63 6.01 -3.89
C VAL A 97 7.98 7.47 -3.63
N LEU A 98 9.23 7.77 -3.22
CA LEU A 98 9.64 9.16 -3.00
C LEU A 98 9.52 10.01 -4.28
N GLY A 99 9.72 9.40 -5.45
CA GLY A 99 9.56 10.04 -6.77
C GLY A 99 8.11 10.27 -7.19
N GLY A 100 7.13 9.59 -6.57
CA GLY A 100 5.71 9.82 -6.86
C GLY A 100 4.86 8.57 -7.14
N MET A 101 5.47 7.37 -7.22
CA MET A 101 4.73 6.11 -7.35
C MET A 101 3.83 5.92 -6.12
N GLY A 102 2.57 5.53 -6.33
CA GLY A 102 1.68 5.13 -5.25
C GLY A 102 2.04 3.77 -4.68
N LEU A 103 1.82 3.57 -3.38
CA LEU A 103 2.03 2.29 -2.72
C LEU A 103 0.83 1.93 -1.85
N LEU A 104 0.21 0.77 -2.12
CA LEU A 104 -0.82 0.17 -1.29
C LEU A 104 -0.20 -1.00 -0.51
N VAL A 105 -0.16 -0.89 0.80
CA VAL A 105 0.39 -1.91 1.72
C VAL A 105 -0.76 -2.64 2.36
N LEU A 106 -0.83 -3.94 2.15
CA LEU A 106 -2.00 -4.74 2.47
C LEU A 106 -1.74 -5.72 3.61
N HIS A 107 -2.62 -5.73 4.59
CA HIS A 107 -2.66 -6.67 5.71
C HIS A 107 -1.31 -6.82 6.42
N SER A 108 -0.79 -8.02 6.51
CA SER A 108 0.49 -8.38 7.15
C SER A 108 1.71 -7.70 6.54
N ALA A 109 1.58 -7.09 5.36
CA ALA A 109 2.64 -6.29 4.76
C ALA A 109 3.03 -5.04 5.58
N HIS A 110 2.30 -4.74 6.68
CA HIS A 110 2.74 -3.74 7.66
C HIS A 110 4.16 -4.02 8.17
N PHE A 111 4.57 -5.30 8.21
CA PHE A 111 5.88 -5.72 8.70
C PHE A 111 6.95 -5.79 7.60
N SER A 112 6.60 -5.48 6.34
CA SER A 112 7.54 -5.46 5.21
C SER A 112 8.68 -4.46 5.40
N LYS A 113 9.84 -4.77 4.83
CA LYS A 113 11.01 -3.86 4.87
C LYS A 113 10.67 -2.49 4.27
N ILE A 114 9.89 -2.47 3.16
CA ILE A 114 9.53 -1.21 2.51
C ILE A 114 8.61 -0.33 3.37
N PHE A 115 7.58 -0.91 4.00
CA PHE A 115 6.68 -0.13 4.82
C PHE A 115 7.36 0.40 6.08
N ARG A 116 8.13 -0.45 6.78
CA ARG A 116 8.92 -0.03 7.95
C ARG A 116 9.92 1.08 7.62
N ARG A 117 10.55 1.04 6.44
CA ARG A 117 11.45 2.09 5.97
C ARG A 117 10.72 3.42 5.72
N LEU A 118 9.54 3.38 5.10
CA LEU A 118 8.73 4.57 4.83
C LEU A 118 8.12 5.16 6.10
N MET A 119 7.79 4.33 7.09
CA MET A 119 7.19 4.76 8.35
C MET A 119 8.23 5.19 9.38
N GLY A 120 9.43 4.60 9.37
CA GLY A 120 10.49 4.90 10.33
C GLY A 120 10.24 4.35 11.74
N THR A 121 9.31 3.41 11.89
CA THR A 121 8.92 2.75 13.14
C THR A 121 8.97 1.24 13.00
N THR A 122 8.67 0.48 14.05
CA THR A 122 8.66 -0.98 14.00
C THR A 122 7.49 -1.52 13.17
N CYS A 123 6.42 -0.74 13.03
CA CYS A 123 5.15 -1.14 12.44
C CYS A 123 4.55 -2.40 13.08
N SER A 124 4.91 -2.69 14.34
CA SER A 124 4.36 -3.80 15.10
C SER A 124 2.93 -3.50 15.57
N LEU A 125 2.16 -4.54 15.77
CA LEU A 125 0.77 -4.49 16.24
C LEU A 125 0.46 -5.75 17.06
N ALA A 126 -0.71 -5.80 17.71
CA ALA A 126 -1.25 -7.01 18.30
C ALA A 126 -2.09 -7.76 17.26
N TRP A 127 -2.04 -9.09 17.27
CA TRP A 127 -2.83 -9.91 16.35
C TRP A 127 -3.30 -11.22 17.00
N ARG A 128 -4.38 -11.75 16.47
CA ARG A 128 -4.91 -13.08 16.82
C ARG A 128 -5.69 -13.63 15.64
N ASN A 129 -5.39 -14.85 15.23
CA ASN A 129 -6.15 -15.55 14.19
C ASN A 129 -7.17 -16.50 14.83
N SER A 130 -8.37 -16.00 15.08
CA SER A 130 -9.48 -16.72 15.76
C SER A 130 -10.81 -16.61 14.99
N GLY A 131 -10.81 -16.11 13.76
CA GLY A 131 -12.03 -15.98 12.97
C GLY A 131 -12.99 -14.94 13.55
N ASP A 132 -12.46 -13.80 13.99
CA ASP A 132 -13.29 -12.72 14.48
C ASP A 132 -14.10 -12.06 13.36
N THR A 133 -15.34 -11.69 13.63
CA THR A 133 -16.07 -10.78 12.75
C THR A 133 -15.42 -9.40 12.82
N GLU A 134 -15.11 -8.82 11.68
CA GLU A 134 -14.55 -7.47 11.57
C GLU A 134 -15.58 -6.51 10.96
N LEU A 135 -15.78 -5.37 11.62
CA LEU A 135 -16.56 -4.24 11.10
C LEU A 135 -15.60 -3.10 10.74
N VAL A 136 -15.49 -2.81 9.43
CA VAL A 136 -14.60 -1.74 8.94
C VAL A 136 -15.40 -0.46 8.78
N TRP A 137 -15.18 0.50 9.66
CA TRP A 137 -15.91 1.77 9.73
C TRP A 137 -15.18 2.85 8.94
N SER A 138 -15.89 3.48 8.00
CA SER A 138 -15.38 4.69 7.33
C SER A 138 -15.45 5.88 8.30
N VAL A 139 -14.29 6.42 8.70
CA VAL A 139 -14.20 7.59 9.59
C VAL A 139 -13.87 8.89 8.85
N ASN A 140 -13.61 8.80 7.54
CA ASN A 140 -13.50 9.93 6.62
C ASN A 140 -14.37 9.68 5.38
N PRO A 141 -15.70 9.81 5.50
CA PRO A 141 -16.65 9.40 4.44
C PRO A 141 -16.60 10.27 3.18
N SER A 142 -15.93 11.42 3.19
CA SER A 142 -15.72 12.27 2.02
C SER A 142 -14.43 11.97 1.26
N HIS A 143 -13.57 11.07 1.79
CA HIS A 143 -12.33 10.72 1.14
C HIS A 143 -12.56 9.86 -0.13
N PRO A 144 -11.81 10.05 -1.24
CA PRO A 144 -12.00 9.28 -2.47
C PRO A 144 -11.98 7.76 -2.29
N ILE A 145 -11.18 7.23 -1.35
CA ILE A 145 -11.09 5.79 -1.07
C ILE A 145 -12.43 5.22 -0.56
N THR A 146 -13.26 6.02 0.10
CA THR A 146 -14.55 5.58 0.66
C THR A 146 -15.73 5.71 -0.30
N ALA A 147 -15.49 6.15 -1.53
CA ALA A 147 -16.56 6.35 -2.51
C ALA A 147 -17.32 5.05 -2.81
N GLY A 148 -18.62 5.03 -2.54
CA GLY A 148 -19.49 3.88 -2.77
C GLY A 148 -19.28 2.70 -1.82
N ILE A 149 -18.62 2.91 -0.68
CA ILE A 149 -18.38 1.91 0.36
C ILE A 149 -19.53 1.95 1.39
N PRO A 150 -20.10 0.78 1.78
CA PRO A 150 -21.06 0.72 2.87
C PRO A 150 -20.43 1.10 4.20
N HIS A 151 -21.25 1.40 5.19
CA HIS A 151 -20.79 1.84 6.50
C HIS A 151 -21.55 1.09 7.61
N PRO A 152 -20.90 0.06 8.22
CA PRO A 152 -19.57 -0.47 7.95
C PRO A 152 -19.51 -1.47 6.80
N ILE A 153 -18.29 -1.86 6.34
CA ILE A 153 -18.06 -3.13 5.66
C ILE A 153 -18.10 -4.21 6.74
N VAL A 154 -18.76 -5.33 6.47
CA VAL A 154 -18.83 -6.48 7.38
C VAL A 154 -18.02 -7.62 6.80
N ILE A 155 -17.02 -8.10 7.53
CA ILE A 155 -16.24 -9.30 7.20
C ILE A 155 -16.56 -10.34 8.26
N ASP A 156 -17.20 -11.44 7.85
CA ASP A 156 -17.75 -12.42 8.78
C ASP A 156 -16.69 -13.12 9.62
N GLU A 157 -15.55 -13.48 8.98
CA GLU A 157 -14.41 -14.13 9.63
C GLU A 157 -13.11 -13.53 9.14
N HIS A 158 -12.24 -13.11 10.06
CA HIS A 158 -10.94 -12.51 9.75
C HIS A 158 -9.93 -12.68 10.88
N GLU A 159 -8.65 -12.52 10.57
CA GLU A 159 -7.59 -12.33 11.56
C GLU A 159 -7.75 -10.96 12.24
N MET A 160 -7.80 -10.96 13.57
CA MET A 160 -7.91 -9.73 14.35
C MET A 160 -6.57 -9.03 14.45
N TYR A 161 -6.55 -7.74 14.10
CA TYR A 161 -5.50 -6.79 14.43
C TYR A 161 -5.98 -5.81 15.48
N GLY A 162 -5.09 -5.47 16.43
CA GLY A 162 -5.41 -4.59 17.55
C GLY A 162 -4.36 -3.52 17.77
N GLU A 163 -4.79 -2.42 18.34
CA GLU A 163 -3.87 -1.39 18.84
C GLU A 163 -3.02 -1.96 20.02
N PHE A 164 -1.78 -1.50 20.26
CA PHE A 164 -1.19 -0.31 19.66
C PHE A 164 -0.45 -0.66 18.35
N PHE A 165 -0.77 0.01 17.24
CA PHE A 165 -0.06 -0.08 15.98
C PHE A 165 1.06 0.97 15.94
N ASP A 166 2.31 0.53 15.96
CA ASP A 166 3.50 1.40 16.03
C ASP A 166 3.81 2.02 14.65
N ILE A 167 3.01 2.99 14.28
CA ILE A 167 3.14 3.78 13.05
C ILE A 167 3.15 5.28 13.39
N PRO A 168 3.81 6.13 12.58
CA PRO A 168 3.66 7.57 12.73
C PRO A 168 2.20 7.97 12.52
N THR A 169 1.79 9.07 13.13
CA THR A 169 0.47 9.63 12.91
C THR A 169 0.17 9.67 11.40
N PRO A 170 -0.91 9.04 10.94
CA PRO A 170 -1.29 9.14 9.54
C PRO A 170 -1.68 10.57 9.18
N ASP A 171 -1.38 10.97 7.94
CA ASP A 171 -1.84 12.26 7.42
C ASP A 171 -3.37 12.26 7.32
N GLU A 172 -3.96 11.10 6.99
CA GLU A 172 -5.41 10.87 6.98
C GLU A 172 -5.73 9.47 7.50
N LEU A 173 -6.66 9.39 8.46
CA LEU A 173 -7.27 8.14 8.91
C LEU A 173 -8.57 7.93 8.14
N ILE A 174 -8.66 6.81 7.41
CA ILE A 174 -9.79 6.52 6.51
C ILE A 174 -10.73 5.50 7.12
N PHE A 175 -10.16 4.41 7.69
CA PHE A 175 -10.93 3.33 8.29
C PHE A 175 -10.44 3.00 9.69
N LEU A 176 -11.42 2.69 10.55
CA LEU A 176 -11.22 2.01 11.83
C LEU A 176 -11.95 0.67 11.79
N SER A 177 -11.31 -0.36 12.29
CA SER A 177 -11.95 -1.66 12.47
C SER A 177 -12.30 -1.91 13.93
N THR A 178 -13.42 -2.58 14.17
CA THR A 178 -13.80 -3.18 15.44
C THR A 178 -14.01 -4.67 15.23
N PHE A 179 -13.57 -5.46 16.18
CA PHE A 179 -13.66 -6.91 16.12
C PHE A 179 -14.70 -7.45 17.14
N SER A 180 -15.26 -8.63 16.87
CA SER A 180 -16.25 -9.26 17.74
C SER A 180 -15.74 -9.47 19.18
N SER A 181 -14.45 -9.59 19.35
CA SER A 181 -13.76 -9.72 20.64
C SER A 181 -13.50 -8.39 21.37
N GLY A 182 -13.81 -7.24 20.73
CA GLY A 182 -13.80 -5.91 21.34
C GLY A 182 -12.58 -5.06 21.01
N GLU A 183 -11.62 -5.56 20.28
CA GLU A 183 -10.44 -4.79 19.84
C GLU A 183 -10.83 -3.73 18.80
N VAL A 184 -10.02 -2.66 18.78
CA VAL A 184 -10.11 -1.55 17.83
C VAL A 184 -8.78 -1.42 17.11
N PHE A 185 -8.82 -1.10 15.82
CA PHE A 185 -7.62 -0.97 15.01
C PHE A 185 -7.76 0.12 13.94
N ARG A 186 -6.67 0.88 13.72
CA ARG A 186 -6.56 1.84 12.60
C ARG A 186 -6.33 1.07 11.30
N SER A 187 -7.39 0.60 10.68
CA SER A 187 -7.37 -0.34 9.56
C SER A 187 -7.16 0.28 8.19
N GLY A 188 -7.32 1.60 8.05
CA GLY A 188 -7.06 2.31 6.80
C GLY A 188 -6.39 3.64 7.03
N CYS A 189 -5.09 3.75 6.69
CA CYS A 189 -4.26 4.91 6.98
C CYS A 189 -3.53 5.41 5.73
N CYS A 190 -3.49 6.72 5.53
CA CYS A 190 -2.82 7.35 4.41
C CYS A 190 -1.65 8.23 4.87
N TRP A 191 -0.57 8.22 4.06
CA TRP A 191 0.58 9.13 4.22
C TRP A 191 1.07 9.62 2.88
N ARG A 192 1.72 10.80 2.90
CA ARG A 192 2.60 11.24 1.82
C ARG A 192 4.06 10.95 2.20
N ARG A 193 4.82 10.41 1.26
CA ARG A 193 6.25 10.15 1.40
C ARG A 193 6.97 10.65 0.15
N GLY A 194 7.71 11.75 0.30
CA GLY A 194 8.18 12.51 -0.87
C GLY A 194 6.99 13.00 -1.71
N LYS A 195 6.96 12.63 -2.98
CA LYS A 195 5.83 12.90 -3.90
C LYS A 195 4.80 11.75 -3.91
N GLY A 196 5.13 10.58 -3.35
CA GLY A 196 4.28 9.39 -3.37
C GLY A 196 3.21 9.38 -2.30
N LYS A 197 2.13 8.66 -2.58
CA LYS A 197 1.02 8.40 -1.67
C LYS A 197 1.10 6.96 -1.20
N VAL A 198 1.00 6.75 0.11
CA VAL A 198 1.02 5.43 0.73
C VAL A 198 -0.31 5.19 1.42
N PHE A 199 -0.95 4.08 1.13
CA PHE A 199 -2.16 3.64 1.81
C PHE A 199 -1.92 2.27 2.43
N TYR A 200 -2.11 2.16 3.74
CA TYR A 200 -2.18 0.89 4.45
C TYR A 200 -3.63 0.48 4.63
N PHE A 201 -3.93 -0.81 4.39
CA PHE A 201 -5.25 -1.38 4.60
C PHE A 201 -5.15 -2.77 5.22
N SER A 202 -5.76 -2.96 6.40
CA SER A 202 -5.58 -4.19 7.17
C SER A 202 -6.38 -5.41 6.70
N PRO A 203 -7.60 -5.33 6.15
CA PRO A 203 -8.28 -6.53 5.69
C PRO A 203 -7.50 -7.29 4.62
N GLY A 204 -7.33 -8.62 4.75
CA GLY A 204 -6.64 -9.39 3.71
C GLY A 204 -5.79 -10.58 4.13
N ASP A 205 -6.16 -11.31 5.17
CA ASP A 205 -5.47 -12.54 5.59
C ASP A 205 -5.59 -13.66 4.55
N GLN A 206 -4.60 -14.56 4.49
CA GLN A 206 -4.55 -15.67 3.54
C GLN A 206 -5.51 -16.81 3.86
N GLU A 207 -5.96 -16.93 5.10
CA GLU A 207 -6.86 -18.01 5.54
C GLU A 207 -8.32 -17.72 5.23
N TYR A 208 -8.65 -16.48 4.89
CA TYR A 208 -10.02 -16.01 4.61
C TYR A 208 -10.14 -15.41 3.20
N PRO A 209 -11.28 -15.58 2.49
CA PRO A 209 -11.45 -15.12 1.11
C PRO A 209 -11.72 -13.60 1.01
N VAL A 210 -11.03 -12.78 1.80
CA VAL A 210 -11.29 -11.35 1.98
C VAL A 210 -11.18 -10.58 0.67
N TYR A 211 -10.20 -10.91 -0.20
CA TYR A 211 -10.06 -10.25 -1.50
C TYR A 211 -11.13 -10.64 -2.52
N GLN A 212 -12.01 -11.60 -2.20
CA GLN A 212 -13.21 -11.88 -3.00
C GLN A 212 -14.39 -10.98 -2.58
N HIS A 213 -14.33 -10.33 -1.41
CA HIS A 213 -15.40 -9.48 -0.90
C HIS A 213 -15.57 -8.23 -1.81
N PRO A 214 -16.80 -7.94 -2.30
CA PRO A 214 -17.03 -6.87 -3.28
C PRO A 214 -16.63 -5.48 -2.77
N ASP A 215 -16.86 -5.19 -1.49
CA ASP A 215 -16.51 -3.88 -0.91
C ASP A 215 -15.01 -3.75 -0.69
N ILE A 216 -14.29 -4.83 -0.38
CA ILE A 216 -12.82 -4.82 -0.29
C ILE A 216 -12.22 -4.57 -1.68
N LYS A 217 -12.71 -5.24 -2.73
CA LYS A 217 -12.33 -4.93 -4.12
C LYS A 217 -12.55 -3.45 -4.44
N ARG A 218 -13.69 -2.89 -4.01
CA ARG A 218 -14.01 -1.46 -4.21
C ARG A 218 -13.03 -0.54 -3.50
N VAL A 219 -12.67 -0.84 -2.25
CA VAL A 219 -11.65 -0.07 -1.52
C VAL A 219 -10.33 -0.07 -2.28
N LEU A 220 -9.87 -1.24 -2.77
CA LEU A 220 -8.60 -1.36 -3.50
C LEU A 220 -8.64 -0.58 -4.83
N ALA A 221 -9.72 -0.68 -5.59
CA ALA A 221 -9.89 0.08 -6.84
C ALA A 221 -9.88 1.60 -6.58
N ASN A 222 -10.60 2.06 -5.57
CA ASN A 222 -10.61 3.46 -5.17
C ASN A 222 -9.22 3.92 -4.69
N ALA A 223 -8.51 3.07 -3.95
CA ALA A 223 -7.16 3.36 -3.47
C ALA A 223 -6.16 3.49 -4.63
N VAL A 224 -6.29 2.67 -5.68
CA VAL A 224 -5.49 2.82 -6.92
C VAL A 224 -5.76 4.18 -7.58
N LEU A 225 -7.03 4.57 -7.73
CA LEU A 225 -7.40 5.89 -8.29
C LEU A 225 -6.85 7.04 -7.46
N TRP A 226 -6.88 6.93 -6.13
CA TRP A 226 -6.36 7.94 -5.21
C TRP A 226 -4.82 8.00 -5.22
N ALA A 227 -4.15 6.84 -5.24
CA ALA A 227 -2.69 6.74 -5.11
C ALA A 227 -1.95 7.06 -6.42
N LYS A 228 -2.63 7.08 -7.57
CA LYS A 228 -1.97 7.38 -8.85
C LYS A 228 -1.16 8.68 -8.77
N PRO A 229 -0.04 8.77 -9.49
CA PRO A 229 0.76 9.99 -9.55
C PRO A 229 -0.06 11.20 -9.99
N GLU A 230 0.24 12.35 -9.40
CA GLU A 230 -0.32 13.61 -9.88
C GLU A 230 0.29 13.95 -11.25
N GLN A 231 -0.50 14.59 -12.13
CA GLN A 231 0.00 14.98 -13.46
C GLN A 231 1.24 15.87 -13.33
N GLY A 232 2.29 15.53 -14.08
CA GLY A 232 3.58 16.22 -14.00
C GLY A 232 4.48 15.73 -12.86
N ALA A 233 4.11 14.65 -12.16
CA ALA A 233 5.03 14.02 -11.23
C ALA A 233 6.25 13.49 -12.01
N ASP A 234 7.41 14.10 -11.77
CA ASP A 234 8.68 13.57 -12.24
C ASP A 234 9.14 12.49 -11.26
N PHE A 235 9.26 11.26 -11.76
CA PHE A 235 9.76 10.13 -10.98
C PHE A 235 11.27 10.15 -10.76
N ALA A 236 11.98 11.14 -11.31
CA ALA A 236 13.36 11.37 -10.96
C ALA A 236 13.47 11.70 -9.47
N SER A 237 14.40 11.05 -8.78
CA SER A 237 14.66 11.36 -7.37
C SER A 237 14.87 12.86 -7.19
N PRO A 238 14.15 13.50 -6.26
CA PRO A 238 14.44 14.89 -5.96
C PRO A 238 15.88 14.98 -5.45
N SER A 239 16.76 15.55 -6.25
CA SER A 239 18.09 15.88 -5.76
C SER A 239 17.96 17.03 -4.78
N VAL A 240 17.93 16.71 -3.50
CA VAL A 240 18.08 17.73 -2.46
C VAL A 240 19.55 18.12 -2.43
N VAL A 241 19.88 19.18 -3.13
CA VAL A 241 21.21 19.77 -3.05
C VAL A 241 21.20 20.74 -1.87
N ASN A 242 22.01 20.43 -0.86
CA ASN A 242 22.25 21.37 0.23
C ASN A 242 23.08 22.54 -0.30
N GLN A 243 22.41 23.60 -0.68
CA GLN A 243 23.04 24.84 -1.16
C GLN A 243 22.79 25.98 -0.18
N PRO A 244 23.76 26.86 0.04
CA PRO A 244 23.52 28.09 0.78
C PRO A 244 22.38 28.88 0.13
N ALA A 245 21.44 29.33 0.95
CA ALA A 245 20.36 30.18 0.44
C ALA A 245 20.95 31.47 -0.11
N PRO A 246 20.56 31.95 -1.32
CA PRO A 246 21.00 33.23 -1.82
C PRO A 246 20.49 34.37 -0.93
N LEU A 247 21.31 35.36 -0.69
CA LEU A 247 20.90 36.59 -0.01
C LEU A 247 19.89 37.35 -0.89
N ILE A 248 18.61 37.30 -0.50
CA ILE A 248 17.54 37.91 -1.29
C ILE A 248 17.53 39.43 -1.17
N ASN A 249 18.00 39.98 -0.03
CA ASN A 249 18.01 41.40 0.17
C ASN A 249 19.23 41.83 1.02
N ARG A 250 20.33 42.13 0.33
CA ARG A 250 21.59 42.57 0.97
C ARG A 250 21.44 43.88 1.76
N ARG A 251 20.47 44.73 1.40
CA ARG A 251 20.25 46.01 2.11
C ARG A 251 19.75 45.82 3.53
N LEU A 252 19.04 44.69 3.84
CA LEU A 252 18.55 44.40 5.18
C LEU A 252 19.62 43.95 6.15
N ILE A 253 20.78 43.56 5.69
CA ILE A 253 21.92 43.11 6.51
C ILE A 253 23.10 44.09 6.48
N GLY A 254 22.94 45.29 5.89
CA GLY A 254 23.94 46.33 5.91
C GLY A 254 25.16 46.09 5.00
N GLU A 255 25.10 45.14 4.07
CA GLU A 255 26.16 45.02 3.06
C GLU A 255 25.95 46.04 1.95
N GLU A 256 26.94 46.92 1.76
CA GLU A 256 26.97 47.84 0.62
C GLU A 256 27.13 47.03 -0.68
N VAL A 257 26.22 47.24 -1.63
CA VAL A 257 26.33 46.71 -2.96
C VAL A 257 27.42 47.52 -3.65
N GLY A 258 28.66 47.00 -3.70
CA GLY A 258 29.72 47.62 -4.45
C GLY A 258 29.28 47.87 -5.89
N ALA A 259 29.51 49.07 -6.37
CA ALA A 259 29.22 49.60 -7.70
C ALA A 259 30.01 48.88 -8.80
#